data_2560ee4677e4c9538009941960187204
#
_entry.id   2560ee4677e4c9538009941960187204
#
_cell.length_a   1.000
_cell.length_b   1.000
_cell.length_c   1.000
_cell.angle_alpha   90.00
_cell.angle_beta   90.00
_cell.angle_gamma   90.00
#
_symmetry.space_group_name_H-M   'P 1'
#
loop_
_entity.id
_entity.type
_entity.pdbx_description
1 polymer ?
#
loop_
_entity_poly.entity_id
_entity_poly.type
_entity_poly.pdbx_seq_one_letter_code
_entity_poly.pdbx_strand_id
1 'polypeptide(L)'
;MEGNAAIVKYKKQERIAVYCKYDVNLIQQIKKYDDAQWSYTLKAWHLPNNEENRKIFMLENAVLHADKQAKIDQFSLWLHSKRSSENTIKTYIDALKSFLIYFNTKQIETITNDDLIFYNNDYILKNEFSSSYQNQIVSAVKLFFRTIENKKMNEELIHRPKRERKLPHILSKE
;
A
#
# COMPACT_ATOMS: atom_id res chain seq x y z
N MET A 1 6.95 4.76 -17.62
CA MET A 1 5.82 5.72 -17.66
C MET A 1 5.78 6.44 -16.32
N GLU A 2 6.01 7.75 -16.31
CA GLU A 2 5.91 8.56 -15.07
C GLU A 2 4.45 8.99 -14.84
N GLY A 3 3.60 8.03 -14.53
CA GLY A 3 2.22 8.28 -14.13
C GLY A 3 1.87 7.28 -13.03
N ASN A 4 1.17 7.75 -12.01
CA ASN A 4 0.69 6.88 -10.93
C ASN A 4 -0.68 6.32 -11.35
N ALA A 5 -0.84 5.00 -11.40
CA ALA A 5 -2.09 4.37 -11.74
C ALA A 5 -2.65 3.61 -10.53
N ALA A 6 -3.98 3.63 -10.37
CA ALA A 6 -4.65 2.96 -9.27
C ALA A 6 -6.01 2.43 -9.69
N ILE A 7 -6.44 1.32 -9.09
CA ILE A 7 -7.82 0.83 -9.25
C ILE A 7 -8.72 1.67 -8.35
N VAL A 8 -9.74 2.28 -8.95
CA VAL A 8 -10.70 3.14 -8.25
C VAL A 8 -12.14 2.71 -8.55
N LYS A 9 -13.03 2.89 -7.59
CA LYS A 9 -14.45 2.71 -7.81
C LYS A 9 -15.05 3.98 -8.37
N TYR A 10 -15.47 3.96 -9.63
CA TYR A 10 -16.06 5.09 -10.32
C TYR A 10 -17.40 4.69 -10.98
N LYS A 11 -18.49 5.44 -10.69
CA LYS A 11 -19.85 5.15 -11.19
C LYS A 11 -20.29 3.69 -11.01
N LYS A 12 -20.04 3.12 -9.81
CA LYS A 12 -20.35 1.73 -9.43
C LYS A 12 -19.52 0.64 -10.16
N GLN A 13 -18.51 1.01 -10.93
CA GLN A 13 -17.58 0.10 -11.59
C GLN A 13 -16.16 0.31 -11.08
N GLU A 14 -15.36 -0.74 -11.10
CA GLU A 14 -13.93 -0.60 -10.90
C GLU A 14 -13.28 -0.16 -12.21
N ARG A 15 -12.52 0.92 -12.15
CA ARG A 15 -11.78 1.49 -13.26
C ARG A 15 -10.33 1.70 -12.85
N ILE A 16 -9.43 1.72 -13.83
CA ILE A 16 -8.04 2.13 -13.60
C ILE A 16 -7.97 3.64 -13.79
N ALA A 17 -7.61 4.38 -12.74
CA ALA A 17 -7.32 5.81 -12.83
C ALA A 17 -5.83 6.03 -13.02
N VAL A 18 -5.47 6.85 -14.00
CA VAL A 18 -4.08 7.22 -14.32
C VAL A 18 -3.90 8.70 -14.00
N TYR A 19 -3.15 8.96 -12.96
CA TYR A 19 -2.79 10.30 -12.50
C TYR A 19 -1.46 10.70 -13.16
N CYS A 20 -1.48 11.68 -14.02
CA CYS A 20 -0.29 12.20 -14.67
C CYS A 20 -0.28 13.72 -14.64
N LYS A 21 0.92 14.30 -14.57
CA LYS A 21 1.10 15.72 -14.89
C LYS A 21 0.76 15.91 -16.37
N TYR A 22 0.35 17.12 -16.74
CA TYR A 22 0.01 17.43 -18.14
C TYR A 22 1.22 17.15 -19.04
N ASP A 23 1.14 16.06 -19.80
CA ASP A 23 2.14 15.65 -20.79
C ASP A 23 1.39 15.20 -22.05
N VAL A 24 1.62 15.91 -23.15
CA VAL A 24 0.93 15.67 -24.42
C VAL A 24 1.20 14.26 -24.96
N ASN A 25 2.43 13.77 -24.84
CA ASN A 25 2.82 12.45 -25.34
C ASN A 25 2.14 11.34 -24.52
N LEU A 26 2.14 11.49 -23.19
CA LEU A 26 1.50 10.53 -22.30
C LEU A 26 -0.02 10.51 -22.51
N ILE A 27 -0.64 11.67 -22.69
CA ILE A 27 -2.08 11.79 -22.99
C ILE A 27 -2.41 11.12 -24.32
N GLN A 28 -1.59 11.30 -25.36
CA GLN A 28 -1.78 10.62 -26.63
C GLN A 28 -1.63 9.11 -26.53
N GLN A 29 -0.74 8.62 -25.68
CA GLN A 29 -0.61 7.19 -25.41
C GLN A 29 -1.85 6.65 -24.65
N ILE A 30 -2.32 7.36 -23.61
CA ILE A 30 -3.51 6.95 -22.87
C ILE A 30 -4.77 6.90 -23.75
N LYS A 31 -4.91 7.85 -24.67
CA LYS A 31 -6.05 7.88 -25.61
C LYS A 31 -6.10 6.72 -26.62
N LYS A 32 -5.00 5.97 -26.77
CA LYS A 32 -4.97 4.76 -27.61
C LYS A 32 -5.63 3.55 -26.97
N TYR A 33 -5.85 3.58 -25.66
CA TYR A 33 -6.54 2.48 -24.97
C TYR A 33 -8.04 2.60 -25.14
N ASP A 34 -8.69 1.47 -25.37
CA ASP A 34 -10.14 1.40 -25.52
C ASP A 34 -10.85 1.97 -24.29
N ASP A 35 -11.89 2.79 -24.54
CA ASP A 35 -12.70 3.43 -23.50
C ASP A 35 -11.89 4.24 -22.46
N ALA A 36 -10.74 4.81 -22.87
CA ALA A 36 -9.99 5.75 -22.05
C ALA A 36 -10.68 7.12 -22.06
N GLN A 37 -11.09 7.61 -20.89
CA GLN A 37 -11.84 8.86 -20.71
C GLN A 37 -11.22 9.72 -19.62
N TRP A 38 -11.31 11.05 -19.77
CA TRP A 38 -10.95 11.98 -18.73
C TRP A 38 -12.10 12.17 -17.75
N SER A 39 -11.84 12.10 -16.47
CA SER A 39 -12.81 12.43 -15.41
C SER A 39 -12.41 13.68 -14.65
N TYR A 40 -13.26 14.71 -14.70
CA TYR A 40 -13.09 15.91 -13.91
C TYR A 40 -13.23 15.64 -12.41
N THR A 41 -14.05 14.66 -12.03
CA THR A 41 -14.24 14.27 -10.62
C THR A 41 -13.00 13.59 -10.05
N LEU A 42 -12.39 12.68 -10.81
CA LEU A 42 -11.17 11.98 -10.41
C LEU A 42 -9.92 12.82 -10.65
N LYS A 43 -10.02 13.89 -11.47
CA LYS A 43 -8.87 14.65 -12.00
C LYS A 43 -7.82 13.74 -12.62
N ALA A 44 -8.27 12.68 -13.30
CA ALA A 44 -7.44 11.64 -13.87
C ALA A 44 -8.05 11.08 -15.15
N TRP A 45 -7.24 10.49 -16.01
CA TRP A 45 -7.69 9.60 -17.05
C TRP A 45 -8.14 8.29 -16.43
N HIS A 46 -9.21 7.68 -16.94
CA HIS A 46 -9.61 6.36 -16.48
C HIS A 46 -9.97 5.45 -17.66
N LEU A 47 -9.70 4.17 -17.48
CA LEU A 47 -9.90 3.12 -18.47
C LEU A 47 -10.47 1.86 -17.80
N PRO A 48 -10.98 0.89 -18.59
CA PRO A 48 -11.55 -0.34 -18.07
C PRO A 48 -10.53 -1.10 -17.19
N ASN A 49 -11.02 -1.67 -16.09
CA ASN A 49 -10.23 -2.53 -15.22
C ASN A 49 -10.25 -3.97 -15.74
N ASN A 50 -9.54 -4.21 -16.86
CA ASN A 50 -9.34 -5.54 -17.43
C ASN A 50 -7.92 -6.04 -17.20
N GLU A 51 -7.67 -7.31 -17.47
CA GLU A 51 -6.39 -7.97 -17.22
C GLU A 51 -5.25 -7.34 -18.04
N GLU A 52 -5.52 -6.99 -19.29
CA GLU A 52 -4.55 -6.38 -20.19
C GLU A 52 -4.11 -4.99 -19.69
N ASN A 53 -5.07 -4.15 -19.32
CA ASN A 53 -4.78 -2.83 -18.77
C ASN A 53 -4.08 -2.91 -17.42
N ARG A 54 -4.41 -3.87 -16.56
CA ARG A 54 -3.70 -4.10 -15.30
C ARG A 54 -2.23 -4.44 -15.55
N LYS A 55 -1.92 -5.29 -16.53
CA LYS A 55 -0.54 -5.63 -16.92
C LYS A 55 0.22 -4.41 -17.38
N ILE A 56 -0.37 -3.61 -18.27
CA ILE A 56 0.25 -2.43 -18.86
C ILE A 56 0.59 -1.37 -17.79
N PHE A 57 -0.33 -1.14 -16.86
CA PHE A 57 -0.15 -0.16 -15.79
C PHE A 57 0.47 -0.75 -14.53
N MET A 58 1.00 -1.99 -14.59
CA MET A 58 1.56 -2.72 -13.44
C MET A 58 0.61 -2.79 -12.24
N LEU A 59 -0.70 -2.76 -12.55
CA LEU A 59 -1.78 -2.90 -11.57
C LEU A 59 -2.32 -4.34 -11.53
N GLU A 60 -1.59 -5.27 -12.11
CA GLU A 60 -1.90 -6.64 -11.76
C GLU A 60 -2.03 -6.64 -10.24
N ASN A 61 -3.23 -7.03 -9.77
CA ASN A 61 -3.28 -7.59 -8.44
C ASN A 61 -2.16 -8.62 -8.48
N ALA A 62 -1.03 -8.27 -7.91
CA ALA A 62 -0.01 -9.24 -7.70
C ALA A 62 -0.74 -10.31 -6.90
N VAL A 63 -1.19 -11.35 -7.59
CA VAL A 63 -1.77 -12.51 -6.92
C VAL A 63 -0.63 -12.89 -6.01
N LEU A 64 -0.84 -12.55 -4.76
CA LEU A 64 0.16 -12.82 -3.74
C LEU A 64 0.45 -14.30 -3.89
N HIS A 65 1.68 -14.68 -4.16
CA HIS A 65 2.03 -16.08 -4.34
C HIS A 65 1.43 -16.88 -3.19
N ALA A 66 0.94 -18.10 -3.47
CA ALA A 66 0.21 -18.90 -2.49
C ALA A 66 0.97 -19.10 -1.17
N ASP A 67 2.31 -19.17 -1.24
CA ASP A 67 3.21 -19.21 -0.09
C ASP A 67 3.10 -17.95 0.79
N LYS A 68 3.06 -16.77 0.20
CA LYS A 68 2.90 -15.50 0.92
C LYS A 68 1.51 -15.37 1.51
N GLN A 69 0.48 -15.81 0.79
CA GLN A 69 -0.87 -15.81 1.32
C GLN A 69 -0.98 -16.73 2.54
N ALA A 70 -0.41 -17.93 2.47
CA ALA A 70 -0.39 -18.86 3.61
C ALA A 70 0.29 -18.25 4.86
N LYS A 71 1.38 -17.50 4.66
CA LYS A 71 2.08 -16.78 5.75
C LYS A 71 1.23 -15.65 6.34
N ILE A 72 0.48 -14.93 5.50
CA ILE A 72 -0.46 -13.90 5.97
C ILE A 72 -1.58 -14.54 6.79
N ASP A 73 -2.13 -15.65 6.34
CA ASP A 73 -3.18 -16.38 7.07
C ASP A 73 -2.67 -16.87 8.43
N GLN A 74 -1.44 -17.36 8.48
CA GLN A 74 -0.74 -17.73 9.71
C GLN A 74 -0.61 -16.53 10.67
N PHE A 75 -0.23 -15.37 10.14
CA PHE A 75 -0.14 -14.13 10.91
C PHE A 75 -1.50 -13.66 11.43
N SER A 76 -2.54 -13.79 10.61
CA SER A 76 -3.91 -13.49 11.02
C SER A 76 -4.35 -14.37 12.20
N LEU A 77 -4.12 -15.68 12.12
CA LEU A 77 -4.42 -16.62 13.22
C LEU A 77 -3.64 -16.27 14.49
N TRP A 78 -2.37 -15.87 14.34
CA TRP A 78 -1.57 -15.44 15.48
C TRP A 78 -2.13 -14.17 16.13
N LEU A 79 -2.56 -13.17 15.34
CA LEU A 79 -3.20 -11.96 15.88
C LEU A 79 -4.50 -12.27 16.62
N HIS A 80 -5.33 -13.18 16.09
CA HIS A 80 -6.54 -13.66 16.78
C HIS A 80 -6.21 -14.35 18.12
N SER A 81 -5.16 -15.18 18.16
CA SER A 81 -4.73 -15.85 19.40
C SER A 81 -4.27 -14.86 20.48
N LYS A 82 -3.82 -13.66 20.07
CA LYS A 82 -3.46 -12.55 20.97
C LYS A 82 -4.66 -11.69 21.38
N ARG A 83 -5.88 -12.06 20.97
CA ARG A 83 -7.12 -11.33 21.23
C ARG A 83 -7.06 -9.88 20.73
N SER A 84 -6.36 -9.64 19.61
CA SER A 84 -6.37 -8.34 18.94
C SER A 84 -7.77 -8.02 18.42
N SER A 85 -8.16 -6.74 18.42
CA SER A 85 -9.46 -6.35 17.87
C SER A 85 -9.50 -6.60 16.36
N GLU A 86 -10.68 -6.89 15.80
CA GLU A 86 -10.89 -7.11 14.37
C GLU A 86 -10.33 -5.95 13.51
N ASN A 87 -10.53 -4.73 14.00
CA ASN A 87 -9.99 -3.54 13.30
C ASN A 87 -8.46 -3.53 13.30
N THR A 88 -7.82 -3.95 14.39
CA THR A 88 -6.35 -4.06 14.47
C THR A 88 -5.85 -5.15 13.52
N ILE A 89 -6.51 -6.30 13.50
CA ILE A 89 -6.16 -7.43 12.63
C ILE A 89 -6.25 -6.98 11.17
N LYS A 90 -7.38 -6.41 10.77
CA LYS A 90 -7.57 -5.89 9.41
C LYS A 90 -6.47 -4.89 9.03
N THR A 91 -6.20 -3.90 9.88
CA THR A 91 -5.19 -2.88 9.63
C THR A 91 -3.79 -3.47 9.44
N TYR A 92 -3.41 -4.46 10.26
CA TYR A 92 -2.09 -5.10 10.17
C TYR A 92 -1.97 -6.01 8.96
N ILE A 93 -3.04 -6.74 8.63
CA ILE A 93 -3.08 -7.60 7.44
C ILE A 93 -3.03 -6.77 6.16
N ASP A 94 -3.81 -5.69 6.07
CA ASP A 94 -3.80 -4.80 4.90
C ASP A 94 -2.43 -4.12 4.71
N ALA A 95 -1.81 -3.68 5.81
CA ALA A 95 -0.47 -3.12 5.81
C ALA A 95 0.60 -4.13 5.34
N LEU A 96 0.55 -5.35 5.86
CA LEU A 96 1.46 -6.43 5.48
C LEU A 96 1.27 -6.85 4.02
N LYS A 97 0.02 -6.96 3.55
CA LYS A 97 -0.31 -7.25 2.15
C LYS A 97 0.30 -6.21 1.21
N SER A 98 0.13 -4.91 1.51
CA SER A 98 0.71 -3.83 0.71
C SER A 98 2.23 -3.98 0.57
N PHE A 99 2.92 -4.29 1.66
CA PHE A 99 4.37 -4.51 1.67
C PHE A 99 4.78 -5.76 0.86
N LEU A 100 4.11 -6.90 1.07
CA LEU A 100 4.44 -8.15 0.37
C LEU A 100 4.09 -8.14 -1.12
N ILE A 101 3.07 -7.37 -1.52
CA ILE A 101 2.73 -7.12 -2.93
C ILE A 101 3.82 -6.30 -3.60
N TYR A 102 4.35 -5.26 -2.93
CA TYR A 102 5.44 -4.46 -3.46
C TYR A 102 6.69 -5.30 -3.76
N PHE A 103 6.99 -6.28 -2.91
CA PHE A 103 8.08 -7.25 -3.09
C PHE A 103 7.59 -8.60 -3.62
N ASN A 104 6.60 -8.63 -4.49
CA ASN A 104 5.95 -9.88 -4.91
C ASN A 104 6.90 -10.89 -5.55
N THR A 105 7.92 -10.42 -6.25
CA THR A 105 8.95 -11.27 -6.90
C THR A 105 10.04 -11.76 -5.94
N LYS A 106 10.12 -11.19 -4.73
CA LYS A 106 11.16 -11.51 -3.74
C LYS A 106 10.64 -12.55 -2.75
N GLN A 107 11.44 -13.57 -2.43
CA GLN A 107 11.09 -14.55 -1.39
C GLN A 107 11.06 -13.86 -0.01
N ILE A 108 10.13 -14.26 0.87
CA ILE A 108 9.94 -13.62 2.19
C ILE A 108 11.22 -13.69 3.02
N GLU A 109 11.89 -14.84 3.01
CA GLU A 109 13.11 -15.11 3.78
C GLU A 109 14.26 -14.18 3.40
N THR A 110 14.29 -13.75 2.15
CA THR A 110 15.34 -12.86 1.62
C THR A 110 15.07 -11.37 1.87
N ILE A 111 13.89 -11.01 2.37
CA ILE A 111 13.55 -9.63 2.71
C ILE A 111 14.40 -9.16 3.89
N THR A 112 15.00 -7.97 3.77
CA THR A 112 15.92 -7.39 4.74
C THR A 112 15.41 -6.08 5.31
N ASN A 113 16.15 -5.50 6.25
CA ASN A 113 15.90 -4.14 6.74
C ASN A 113 15.99 -3.10 5.62
N ASP A 114 16.91 -3.28 4.69
CA ASP A 114 17.11 -2.36 3.57
C ASP A 114 15.88 -2.34 2.65
N ASP A 115 15.21 -3.47 2.47
CA ASP A 115 13.94 -3.53 1.74
C ASP A 115 12.83 -2.73 2.44
N LEU A 116 12.78 -2.81 3.77
CA LEU A 116 11.79 -2.03 4.52
C LEU A 116 12.09 -0.53 4.45
N ILE A 117 13.36 -0.14 4.50
CA ILE A 117 13.80 1.26 4.29
C ILE A 117 13.47 1.71 2.87
N PHE A 118 13.77 0.88 1.87
CA PHE A 118 13.48 1.16 0.46
C PHE A 118 11.98 1.36 0.24
N TYR A 119 11.14 0.45 0.75
CA TYR A 119 9.69 0.57 0.69
C TYR A 119 9.19 1.86 1.35
N ASN A 120 9.74 2.20 2.52
CA ASN A 120 9.38 3.43 3.21
C ASN A 120 9.67 4.67 2.34
N ASN A 121 10.83 4.72 1.72
CA ASN A 121 11.25 5.89 0.93
C ASN A 121 10.56 5.94 -0.43
N ASP A 122 10.52 4.82 -1.16
CA ASP A 122 10.02 4.77 -2.53
C ASP A 122 8.49 4.67 -2.63
N TYR A 123 7.85 4.02 -1.66
CA TYR A 123 6.40 3.86 -1.66
C TYR A 123 5.69 4.79 -0.68
N ILE A 124 6.10 4.82 0.59
CA ILE A 124 5.38 5.58 1.62
C ILE A 124 5.61 7.09 1.47
N LEU A 125 6.87 7.53 1.49
CA LEU A 125 7.20 8.97 1.46
C LEU A 125 6.95 9.57 0.09
N LYS A 126 7.27 8.88 -0.98
CA LYS A 126 7.09 9.36 -2.36
C LYS A 126 5.61 9.55 -2.74
N ASN A 127 4.72 8.73 -2.17
CA ASN A 127 3.27 8.88 -2.35
C ASN A 127 2.60 9.72 -1.25
N GLU A 128 3.37 10.41 -0.41
CA GLU A 128 2.89 11.32 0.62
C GLU A 128 1.89 10.69 1.62
N PHE A 129 2.05 9.41 1.91
CA PHE A 129 1.20 8.75 2.91
C PHE A 129 1.40 9.34 4.30
N SER A 130 0.35 9.33 5.10
CA SER A 130 0.40 9.89 6.45
C SER A 130 1.43 9.17 7.35
N SER A 131 1.96 9.90 8.33
CA SER A 131 2.85 9.35 9.35
C SER A 131 2.20 8.21 10.15
N SER A 132 0.87 8.25 10.31
CA SER A 132 0.11 7.16 10.95
C SER A 132 0.14 5.89 10.10
N TYR A 133 -0.03 6.00 8.79
CA TYR A 133 0.07 4.88 7.86
C TYR A 133 1.48 4.30 7.82
N GLN A 134 2.52 5.15 7.76
CA GLN A 134 3.91 4.72 7.87
C GLN A 134 4.17 3.89 9.14
N ASN A 135 3.71 4.37 10.29
CA ASN A 135 3.86 3.67 11.56
C ASN A 135 3.11 2.34 11.59
N GLN A 136 1.95 2.24 10.96
CA GLN A 136 1.19 0.99 10.84
C GLN A 136 1.95 -0.05 10.01
N ILE A 137 2.46 0.35 8.84
CA ILE A 137 3.25 -0.53 7.96
C ILE A 137 4.47 -1.07 8.72
N VAL A 138 5.29 -0.20 9.28
CA VAL A 138 6.51 -0.58 10.01
C VAL A 138 6.19 -1.52 11.17
N SER A 139 5.10 -1.25 11.91
CA SER A 139 4.68 -2.08 13.03
C SER A 139 4.18 -3.46 12.61
N ALA A 140 3.38 -3.52 11.54
CA ALA A 140 2.85 -4.77 11.00
C ALA A 140 3.96 -5.67 10.44
N VAL A 141 4.83 -5.11 9.60
CA VAL A 141 5.95 -5.84 8.99
C VAL A 141 6.90 -6.36 10.06
N LYS A 142 7.30 -5.52 11.01
CA LYS A 142 8.17 -5.92 12.12
C LYS A 142 7.55 -7.04 12.95
N LEU A 143 6.27 -6.94 13.29
CA LEU A 143 5.57 -7.94 14.07
C LEU A 143 5.51 -9.27 13.32
N PHE A 144 5.16 -9.24 12.03
CA PHE A 144 5.13 -10.40 11.16
C PHE A 144 6.49 -11.12 11.10
N PHE A 145 7.56 -10.40 10.76
CA PHE A 145 8.88 -11.02 10.67
C PHE A 145 9.34 -11.59 12.01
N ARG A 146 9.05 -10.93 13.12
CA ARG A 146 9.39 -11.44 14.46
C ARG A 146 8.63 -12.70 14.83
N THR A 147 7.35 -12.81 14.47
CA THR A 147 6.45 -13.86 14.99
C THR A 147 6.28 -15.05 14.05
N ILE A 148 6.36 -14.82 12.74
CA ILE A 148 6.16 -15.85 11.73
C ILE A 148 7.49 -16.30 11.12
N GLU A 149 8.39 -15.36 10.85
CA GLU A 149 9.67 -15.65 10.24
C GLU A 149 10.84 -15.80 11.25
N ASN A 150 10.56 -15.59 12.55
CA ASN A 150 11.57 -15.60 13.62
C ASN A 150 12.79 -14.68 13.33
N LYS A 151 12.55 -13.61 12.56
CA LYS A 151 13.56 -12.66 12.11
C LYS A 151 13.35 -11.30 12.76
N LYS A 152 14.38 -10.78 13.44
CA LYS A 152 14.31 -9.44 14.06
C LYS A 152 14.61 -8.38 13.00
N MET A 153 13.62 -7.51 12.74
CA MET A 153 13.79 -6.32 11.92
C MET A 153 14.22 -5.14 12.80
N ASN A 154 15.27 -4.44 12.41
CA ASN A 154 15.77 -3.28 13.15
C ASN A 154 15.00 -2.02 12.73
N GLU A 155 14.21 -1.45 13.64
CA GLU A 155 13.38 -0.26 13.40
C GLU A 155 14.14 1.05 13.57
N GLU A 156 15.30 1.05 14.23
CA GLU A 156 16.10 2.26 14.45
C GLU A 156 16.61 2.86 13.13
N LEU A 157 16.70 2.02 12.09
CA LEU A 157 17.09 2.43 10.74
C LEU A 157 15.97 3.17 9.99
N ILE A 158 14.74 3.13 10.50
CA ILE A 158 13.59 3.79 9.86
C ILE A 158 13.22 5.01 10.69
N HIS A 159 13.43 6.19 10.12
CA HIS A 159 13.01 7.42 10.76
C HIS A 159 11.48 7.46 10.90
N ARG A 160 10.99 7.24 12.12
CA ARG A 160 9.57 7.34 12.45
C ARG A 160 9.24 8.78 12.82
N PRO A 161 8.28 9.44 12.15
CA PRO A 161 7.83 10.74 12.59
C PRO A 161 7.24 10.62 14.00
N LYS A 162 7.69 11.48 14.90
CA LYS A 162 7.11 11.58 16.25
C LYS A 162 5.68 12.08 16.12
N ARG A 163 4.76 11.44 16.84
CA ARG A 163 3.38 11.88 16.92
C ARG A 163 3.35 13.28 17.54
N GLU A 164 2.78 14.25 16.85
CA GLU A 164 2.52 15.56 17.46
C GLU A 164 1.64 15.36 18.70
N ARG A 165 2.12 15.82 19.84
CA ARG A 165 1.31 15.88 21.06
C ARG A 165 0.35 17.06 20.92
N LYS A 166 -0.86 16.80 20.44
CA LYS A 166 -1.94 17.77 20.55
C LYS A 166 -2.29 17.90 22.04
N LEU A 167 -2.10 19.09 22.58
CA LEU A 167 -2.61 19.40 23.91
C LEU A 167 -4.12 19.20 23.93
N PRO A 168 -4.68 18.56 24.98
CA PRO A 168 -6.13 18.48 25.11
C PRO A 168 -6.71 19.90 25.11
N HIS A 169 -7.74 20.15 24.33
CA HIS A 169 -8.56 21.36 24.47
C HIS A 169 -9.25 21.29 25.83
N ILE A 170 -8.65 21.91 26.84
CA ILE A 170 -9.30 22.11 28.12
C ILE A 170 -10.28 23.26 27.88
N LEU A 171 -11.56 22.94 27.73
CA LEU A 171 -12.63 23.93 27.85
C LEU A 171 -12.65 24.34 29.32
N SER A 172 -12.14 25.53 29.65
CA SER A 172 -12.42 26.15 30.94
C SER A 172 -13.92 26.39 31.02
N LYS A 173 -14.60 25.77 31.96
CA LYS A 173 -15.96 26.19 32.35
C LYS A 173 -15.80 27.49 33.10
N GLU A 174 -16.34 28.60 32.55
CA GLU A 174 -16.74 29.78 33.31
C GLU A 174 -18.00 29.42 34.10
#